data_9e1987d96ed02cc68d1c7f16d96ca45e
#
_entry.id   9e1987d96ed02cc68d1c7f16d96ca45e
#
_cell.length_a   1.000
_cell.length_b   1.000
_cell.length_c   1.000
_cell.angle_alpha   90.00
_cell.angle_beta   90.00
_cell.angle_gamma   90.00
#
_symmetry.space_group_name_H-M   'P 1'
#
loop_
_entity.id
_entity.type
_entity.pdbx_description
1 polymer ?
#
loop_
_entity_poly.entity_id
_entity_poly.type
_entity_poly.pdbx_seq_one_letter_code
_entity_poly.pdbx_strand_id
1 'polypeptide(L)'
;MKKNNKQLLEGSRAIALTIRAISPAVVSAYPITPQTHIVEDLAKFKADGQENYEYVRAESEFAAASIVLGASATGVRTYSATSSQGLLLMAEVIYNISGMRLPVVMTVANRAISAPINIWNDHSDIMGMRDAGAILFFAENHQEAINQHVLAYKIAESLSLPVFVNVDGFILTHSYESCEIPDAKLIAKFLPKYKARAGEFLDVKNPVTMGIFAGPKYYFEFRKNLQNDLLSSLKLIDKEYKTWKKLFPTDKKETAVKVDNGLVEYYGPKNPRTILVALGSVAGTIKQVIDNAGNKNTTGLLKIRCYRPFPIEAVRKVLLGVKNVVTIEKTYGLGYVPPLHSDLAVALYGEKIKLNSQVVGLGGQDITEADILKIIKTYEKI
;
A
#
# COMPACT_ATOMS: atom_id res chain seq x y z
N MET A 1 18.82 3.02 27.63
CA MET A 1 18.43 1.84 26.85
C MET A 1 16.99 2.02 26.43
N LYS A 2 16.64 2.09 25.12
CA LYS A 2 15.24 2.04 24.67
C LYS A 2 14.66 0.71 25.12
N LYS A 3 13.56 0.72 25.89
CA LYS A 3 12.78 -0.49 26.15
C LYS A 3 12.41 -1.12 24.81
N ASN A 4 12.72 -2.39 24.64
CA ASN A 4 12.29 -3.15 23.47
C ASN A 4 10.78 -3.39 23.62
N ASN A 5 9.96 -2.57 22.96
CA ASN A 5 8.50 -2.62 23.03
C ASN A 5 7.88 -3.55 21.96
N LYS A 6 8.70 -4.42 21.36
CA LYS A 6 8.21 -5.37 20.37
C LYS A 6 7.26 -6.39 21.01
N GLN A 7 6.16 -6.63 20.32
CA GLN A 7 5.14 -7.61 20.68
C GLN A 7 4.99 -8.60 19.54
N LEU A 8 4.72 -9.86 19.84
CA LEU A 8 4.32 -10.85 18.85
C LEU A 8 2.82 -10.65 18.58
N LEU A 9 2.49 -10.13 17.40
CA LEU A 9 1.12 -9.77 17.03
C LEU A 9 0.73 -10.43 15.71
N GLU A 10 -0.55 -10.81 15.62
CA GLU A 10 -1.20 -11.07 14.34
C GLU A 10 -1.23 -9.76 13.51
N GLY A 11 -1.03 -9.86 12.20
CA GLY A 11 -0.97 -8.66 11.36
C GLY A 11 -2.24 -7.82 11.35
N SER A 12 -3.40 -8.46 11.33
CA SER A 12 -4.69 -7.76 11.45
C SER A 12 -4.78 -6.97 12.77
N ARG A 13 -4.34 -7.60 13.86
CA ARG A 13 -4.29 -6.96 15.19
C ARG A 13 -3.30 -5.78 15.21
N ALA A 14 -2.14 -5.93 14.59
CA ALA A 14 -1.14 -4.88 14.50
C ALA A 14 -1.67 -3.66 13.73
N ILE A 15 -2.39 -3.89 12.62
CA ILE A 15 -3.07 -2.84 11.85
C ILE A 15 -4.14 -2.16 12.72
N ALA A 16 -5.03 -2.92 13.36
CA ALA A 16 -6.10 -2.38 14.20
C ALA A 16 -5.57 -1.51 15.35
N LEU A 17 -4.50 -1.96 16.04
CA LEU A 17 -3.83 -1.18 17.09
C LEU A 17 -3.20 0.12 16.54
N THR A 18 -2.65 0.08 15.32
CA THR A 18 -2.09 1.27 14.67
C THR A 18 -3.19 2.27 14.33
N ILE A 19 -4.29 1.83 13.73
CA ILE A 19 -5.45 2.68 13.42
C ILE A 19 -6.05 3.27 14.70
N ARG A 20 -6.15 2.46 15.76
CA ARG A 20 -6.53 2.92 17.08
C ARG A 20 -5.64 4.06 17.57
N ALA A 21 -4.32 3.91 17.48
CA ALA A 21 -3.36 4.94 17.92
C ALA A 21 -3.39 6.22 17.05
N ILE A 22 -3.78 6.12 15.78
CA ILE A 22 -4.04 7.26 14.86
C ILE A 22 -5.34 7.98 15.23
N SER A 23 -6.32 7.25 15.74
CA SER A 23 -7.62 7.75 16.20
C SER A 23 -8.40 8.50 15.09
N PRO A 24 -8.91 7.81 14.05
CA PRO A 24 -9.84 8.41 13.10
C PRO A 24 -11.15 8.79 13.82
N ALA A 25 -11.92 9.72 13.25
CA ALA A 25 -13.23 10.09 13.83
C ALA A 25 -14.33 9.10 13.46
N VAL A 26 -14.24 8.51 12.26
CA VAL A 26 -15.21 7.55 11.75
C VAL A 26 -14.50 6.33 11.16
N VAL A 27 -14.94 5.17 11.56
CA VAL A 27 -14.57 3.87 10.98
C VAL A 27 -15.83 3.23 10.41
N SER A 28 -15.81 2.84 9.15
CA SER A 28 -16.92 2.07 8.56
C SER A 28 -16.35 0.95 7.70
N ALA A 29 -16.91 -0.23 7.85
CA ALA A 29 -16.52 -1.40 7.08
C ALA A 29 -17.68 -2.41 6.99
N TYR A 30 -17.57 -3.26 5.98
CA TYR A 30 -18.33 -4.51 5.85
C TYR A 30 -17.34 -5.67 5.94
N PRO A 31 -17.56 -6.66 6.83
CA PRO A 31 -16.62 -7.76 7.03
C PRO A 31 -16.48 -8.63 5.78
N ILE A 32 -15.26 -8.81 5.32
CA ILE A 32 -14.89 -9.72 4.22
C ILE A 32 -13.54 -10.37 4.51
N THR A 33 -13.45 -11.71 4.38
CA THR A 33 -12.19 -12.45 4.54
C THR A 33 -11.16 -12.00 3.48
N PRO A 34 -9.87 -11.74 3.84
CA PRO A 34 -9.23 -11.94 5.15
C PRO A 34 -9.06 -10.64 5.98
N GLN A 35 -9.80 -9.56 5.72
CA GLN A 35 -9.68 -8.33 6.50
C GLN A 35 -10.51 -8.34 7.80
N THR A 36 -11.38 -9.32 8.00
CA THR A 36 -12.41 -9.35 9.07
C THR A 36 -11.82 -9.06 10.46
N HIS A 37 -10.70 -9.65 10.84
CA HIS A 37 -10.09 -9.44 12.15
C HIS A 37 -9.68 -7.97 12.39
N ILE A 38 -9.33 -7.20 11.35
CA ILE A 38 -9.02 -5.77 11.49
C ILE A 38 -10.26 -5.01 12.00
N VAL A 39 -11.39 -5.22 11.35
CA VAL A 39 -12.63 -4.47 11.66
C VAL A 39 -13.32 -4.98 12.91
N GLU A 40 -13.20 -6.26 13.23
CA GLU A 40 -13.68 -6.84 14.51
C GLU A 40 -12.92 -6.24 15.69
N ASP A 41 -11.60 -6.15 15.62
CA ASP A 41 -10.80 -5.51 16.66
C ASP A 41 -11.18 -4.04 16.84
N LEU A 42 -11.35 -3.29 15.75
CA LEU A 42 -11.80 -1.90 15.82
C LEU A 42 -13.20 -1.78 16.42
N ALA A 43 -14.15 -2.64 16.02
CA ALA A 43 -15.47 -2.68 16.61
C ALA A 43 -15.43 -3.00 18.12
N LYS A 44 -14.55 -3.94 18.52
CA LYS A 44 -14.35 -4.31 19.91
C LYS A 44 -13.78 -3.16 20.73
N PHE A 45 -12.77 -2.43 20.24
CA PHE A 45 -12.23 -1.26 20.95
C PHE A 45 -13.31 -0.21 21.22
N LYS A 46 -14.22 0.02 20.27
CA LYS A 46 -15.37 0.93 20.46
C LYS A 46 -16.34 0.39 21.50
N ALA A 47 -16.72 -0.89 21.40
CA ALA A 47 -17.66 -1.54 22.31
C ALA A 47 -17.17 -1.59 23.76
N ASP A 48 -15.86 -1.79 23.94
CA ASP A 48 -15.19 -1.82 25.25
C ASP A 48 -14.95 -0.40 25.83
N GLY A 49 -15.42 0.66 25.17
CA GLY A 49 -15.24 2.05 25.61
C GLY A 49 -13.77 2.55 25.55
N GLN A 50 -12.92 1.87 24.79
CA GLN A 50 -11.49 2.18 24.71
C GLN A 50 -11.21 3.30 23.68
N GLU A 51 -12.16 3.62 22.81
CA GLU A 51 -12.03 4.63 21.74
C GLU A 51 -13.29 5.44 21.54
N ASN A 52 -13.09 6.68 21.04
CA ASN A 52 -14.18 7.63 20.84
C ASN A 52 -14.61 7.80 19.39
N TYR A 53 -13.99 7.07 18.42
CA TYR A 53 -14.46 7.13 17.04
C TYR A 53 -15.86 6.54 16.89
N GLU A 54 -16.59 7.00 15.89
CA GLU A 54 -17.84 6.37 15.50
C GLU A 54 -17.54 5.14 14.63
N TYR A 55 -18.01 3.96 15.07
CA TYR A 55 -17.94 2.73 14.29
C TYR A 55 -19.29 2.47 13.63
N VAL A 56 -19.37 2.67 12.31
CA VAL A 56 -20.62 2.54 11.56
C VAL A 56 -20.61 1.22 10.81
N ARG A 57 -21.49 0.31 11.20
CA ARG A 57 -21.72 -0.94 10.45
C ARG A 57 -22.45 -0.64 9.16
N ALA A 58 -21.88 -1.10 8.05
CA ALA A 58 -22.49 -1.00 6.75
C ALA A 58 -23.13 -2.34 6.35
N GLU A 59 -24.13 -2.31 5.49
CA GLU A 59 -24.77 -3.48 4.92
C GLU A 59 -24.07 -4.01 3.65
N SER A 60 -23.09 -3.26 3.14
CA SER A 60 -22.26 -3.64 2.00
C SER A 60 -20.96 -2.85 1.99
N GLU A 61 -19.98 -3.30 1.19
CA GLU A 61 -18.75 -2.55 0.98
C GLU A 61 -19.01 -1.20 0.28
N PHE A 62 -19.96 -1.16 -0.65
CA PHE A 62 -20.38 0.10 -1.29
C PHE A 62 -20.86 1.12 -0.25
N ALA A 63 -21.74 0.68 0.67
CA ALA A 63 -22.21 1.53 1.75
C ALA A 63 -21.09 1.95 2.70
N ALA A 64 -20.17 1.04 3.05
CA ALA A 64 -19.00 1.36 3.88
C ALA A 64 -18.14 2.46 3.25
N ALA A 65 -17.85 2.34 1.95
CA ALA A 65 -17.10 3.37 1.21
C ALA A 65 -17.86 4.70 1.16
N SER A 66 -19.18 4.67 0.96
CA SER A 66 -20.04 5.86 0.92
C SER A 66 -20.10 6.57 2.27
N ILE A 67 -20.12 5.82 3.38
CA ILE A 67 -20.07 6.38 4.74
C ILE A 67 -18.74 7.09 4.99
N VAL A 68 -17.60 6.47 4.65
CA VAL A 68 -16.29 7.14 4.84
C VAL A 68 -16.10 8.32 3.88
N LEU A 69 -16.65 8.27 2.68
CA LEU A 69 -16.71 9.41 1.76
C LEU A 69 -17.44 10.58 2.40
N GLY A 70 -18.69 10.35 2.86
CA GLY A 70 -19.52 11.39 3.48
C GLY A 70 -18.87 11.96 4.75
N ALA A 71 -18.34 11.09 5.62
CA ALA A 71 -17.65 11.53 6.82
C ALA A 71 -16.36 12.33 6.49
N SER A 72 -15.55 11.88 5.53
CA SER A 72 -14.37 12.61 5.09
C SER A 72 -14.73 13.98 4.49
N ALA A 73 -15.85 14.07 3.79
CA ALA A 73 -16.35 15.34 3.25
C ALA A 73 -16.70 16.37 4.34
N THR A 74 -16.96 15.95 5.59
CA THR A 74 -17.14 16.85 6.72
C THR A 74 -15.82 17.33 7.36
N GLY A 75 -14.67 16.94 6.79
CA GLY A 75 -13.36 17.40 7.25
C GLY A 75 -12.78 16.61 8.42
N VAL A 76 -13.16 15.34 8.58
CA VAL A 76 -12.63 14.46 9.64
C VAL A 76 -11.83 13.29 9.07
N ARG A 77 -10.94 12.71 9.89
CA ARG A 77 -10.24 11.47 9.57
C ARG A 77 -11.21 10.31 9.49
N THR A 78 -11.05 9.47 8.49
CA THR A 78 -11.85 8.28 8.29
C THR A 78 -10.97 7.06 8.05
N TYR A 79 -11.52 5.88 8.29
CA TYR A 79 -10.88 4.62 7.98
C TYR A 79 -11.88 3.59 7.46
N SER A 80 -11.42 2.79 6.49
CA SER A 80 -12.11 1.58 6.05
C SER A 80 -11.11 0.46 5.75
N ALA A 81 -11.60 -0.76 5.65
CA ALA A 81 -10.82 -1.90 5.19
C ALA A 81 -11.69 -2.82 4.34
N THR A 82 -11.09 -3.43 3.31
CA THR A 82 -11.79 -4.30 2.37
C THR A 82 -10.85 -5.33 1.74
N SER A 83 -11.39 -6.13 0.82
CA SER A 83 -10.69 -7.19 0.11
C SER A 83 -11.44 -7.57 -1.16
N SER A 84 -10.75 -8.03 -2.21
CA SER A 84 -11.33 -8.77 -3.36
C SER A 84 -12.56 -8.10 -3.98
N GLN A 85 -13.68 -8.86 -4.08
CA GLN A 85 -14.96 -8.37 -4.60
C GLN A 85 -15.47 -7.15 -3.84
N GLY A 86 -15.19 -7.05 -2.53
CA GLY A 86 -15.56 -5.88 -1.76
C GLY A 86 -14.89 -4.62 -2.29
N LEU A 87 -13.59 -4.69 -2.64
CA LEU A 87 -12.90 -3.58 -3.28
C LEU A 87 -13.53 -3.22 -4.63
N LEU A 88 -13.90 -4.21 -5.44
CA LEU A 88 -14.54 -3.97 -6.73
C LEU A 88 -15.95 -3.37 -6.57
N LEU A 89 -16.70 -3.78 -5.54
CA LEU A 89 -18.00 -3.18 -5.23
C LEU A 89 -17.89 -1.72 -4.77
N MET A 90 -16.74 -1.32 -4.18
CA MET A 90 -16.45 0.06 -3.82
C MET A 90 -15.99 0.93 -5.01
N ALA A 91 -15.77 0.37 -6.20
CA ALA A 91 -15.07 1.04 -7.31
C ALA A 91 -15.64 2.43 -7.62
N GLU A 92 -16.94 2.57 -7.84
CA GLU A 92 -17.59 3.86 -8.13
C GLU A 92 -17.30 4.90 -7.06
N VAL A 93 -17.43 4.51 -5.78
CA VAL A 93 -17.22 5.41 -4.64
C VAL A 93 -15.75 5.81 -4.53
N ILE A 94 -14.81 4.90 -4.83
CA ILE A 94 -13.36 5.20 -4.83
C ILE A 94 -13.00 6.24 -5.88
N TYR A 95 -13.57 6.14 -7.09
CA TYR A 95 -13.41 7.17 -8.12
C TYR A 95 -14.01 8.52 -7.68
N ASN A 96 -15.12 8.52 -6.94
CA ASN A 96 -15.69 9.72 -6.36
C ASN A 96 -14.81 10.30 -5.24
N ILE A 97 -14.30 9.49 -4.31
CA ILE A 97 -13.37 9.91 -3.27
C ILE A 97 -12.15 10.63 -3.88
N SER A 98 -11.56 10.05 -4.92
CA SER A 98 -10.41 10.63 -5.62
C SER A 98 -10.78 11.95 -6.32
N GLY A 99 -11.91 11.96 -7.03
CA GLY A 99 -12.40 13.14 -7.77
C GLY A 99 -12.84 14.28 -6.86
N MET A 100 -13.42 13.98 -5.70
CA MET A 100 -13.81 14.96 -4.68
C MET A 100 -12.64 15.39 -3.79
N ARG A 101 -11.46 14.82 -3.97
CA ARG A 101 -10.24 15.19 -3.23
C ARG A 101 -10.37 14.95 -1.72
N LEU A 102 -10.78 13.74 -1.35
CA LEU A 102 -11.00 13.35 0.04
C LEU A 102 -9.84 12.48 0.57
N PRO A 103 -9.25 12.83 1.73
CA PRO A 103 -8.09 12.12 2.30
C PRO A 103 -8.51 10.84 3.05
N VAL A 104 -9.12 9.91 2.35
CA VAL A 104 -9.54 8.63 2.91
C VAL A 104 -8.36 7.66 2.95
N VAL A 105 -8.15 7.01 4.08
CA VAL A 105 -7.17 5.92 4.22
C VAL A 105 -7.89 4.58 4.34
N MET A 106 -7.44 3.60 3.56
CA MET A 106 -8.01 2.25 3.56
C MET A 106 -6.92 1.19 3.63
N THR A 107 -7.22 0.07 4.29
CA THR A 107 -6.46 -1.17 4.14
C THR A 107 -7.13 -2.06 3.10
N VAL A 108 -6.33 -2.58 2.16
CA VAL A 108 -6.77 -3.63 1.24
C VAL A 108 -6.01 -4.91 1.60
N ALA A 109 -6.72 -5.89 2.19
CA ALA A 109 -6.18 -7.22 2.41
C ALA A 109 -6.32 -8.01 1.12
N ASN A 110 -5.28 -7.93 0.27
CA ASN A 110 -5.32 -8.42 -1.11
C ASN A 110 -5.71 -9.90 -1.20
N ARG A 111 -6.69 -10.18 -2.03
CA ARG A 111 -7.28 -11.49 -2.24
C ARG A 111 -7.71 -11.66 -3.68
N ALA A 112 -7.59 -12.91 -4.19
CA ALA A 112 -8.03 -13.33 -5.51
C ALA A 112 -9.50 -12.94 -5.81
N ILE A 113 -9.79 -12.63 -7.06
CA ILE A 113 -11.14 -12.29 -7.54
C ILE A 113 -11.83 -13.55 -8.02
N SER A 114 -13.13 -13.73 -7.65
CA SER A 114 -14.01 -14.77 -8.19
C SER A 114 -14.39 -14.45 -9.65
N ALA A 115 -14.75 -15.38 -10.50
CA ALA A 115 -14.76 -16.83 -10.36
C ALA A 115 -13.48 -17.46 -10.95
N PRO A 116 -13.02 -18.59 -10.44
CA PRO A 116 -13.58 -19.39 -9.34
C PRO A 116 -13.43 -18.68 -8.01
N ILE A 117 -14.27 -19.02 -7.01
CA ILE A 117 -14.16 -18.45 -5.67
C ILE A 117 -12.87 -18.91 -5.02
N ASN A 118 -12.11 -17.95 -4.52
CA ASN A 118 -10.87 -18.16 -3.79
C ASN A 118 -10.75 -17.07 -2.73
N ILE A 119 -10.36 -17.43 -1.50
CA ILE A 119 -10.23 -16.48 -0.39
C ILE A 119 -8.79 -16.10 -0.08
N TRP A 120 -7.83 -16.72 -0.78
CA TRP A 120 -6.40 -16.58 -0.53
C TRP A 120 -5.78 -15.42 -1.29
N ASN A 121 -4.53 -15.12 -0.97
CA ASN A 121 -3.81 -13.97 -1.50
C ASN A 121 -3.54 -14.06 -3.01
N ASP A 122 -3.83 -12.97 -3.69
CA ASP A 122 -3.13 -12.46 -4.86
C ASP A 122 -3.36 -10.95 -4.99
N HIS A 123 -2.87 -10.31 -6.06
CA HIS A 123 -3.00 -8.87 -6.24
C HIS A 123 -4.03 -8.47 -7.31
N SER A 124 -4.84 -9.41 -7.80
CA SER A 124 -5.79 -9.14 -8.89
C SER A 124 -6.81 -8.07 -8.55
N ASP A 125 -7.23 -8.00 -7.27
CA ASP A 125 -8.20 -7.02 -6.77
C ASP A 125 -7.69 -5.57 -6.92
N ILE A 126 -6.56 -5.26 -6.32
CA ILE A 126 -6.03 -3.90 -6.36
C ILE A 126 -5.48 -3.53 -7.74
N MET A 127 -4.96 -4.51 -8.51
CA MET A 127 -4.49 -4.24 -9.86
C MET A 127 -5.64 -3.87 -10.80
N GLY A 128 -6.87 -4.39 -10.56
CA GLY A 128 -8.09 -3.92 -11.22
C GLY A 128 -8.45 -2.47 -10.91
N MET A 129 -8.00 -1.96 -9.77
CA MET A 129 -8.33 -0.62 -9.26
C MET A 129 -7.14 0.36 -9.27
N ARG A 130 -5.98 -0.05 -9.83
CA ARG A 130 -4.73 0.71 -9.72
C ARG A 130 -4.78 2.14 -10.29
N ASP A 131 -5.69 2.39 -11.22
CA ASP A 131 -5.81 3.69 -11.90
C ASP A 131 -7.03 4.52 -11.41
N ALA A 132 -7.61 4.15 -10.26
CA ALA A 132 -8.77 4.85 -9.67
C ALA A 132 -8.42 6.21 -9.02
N GLY A 133 -7.15 6.64 -9.04
CA GLY A 133 -6.72 7.93 -8.50
C GLY A 133 -6.35 7.89 -7.02
N ALA A 134 -6.10 6.71 -6.46
CA ALA A 134 -5.54 6.53 -5.12
C ALA A 134 -4.02 6.32 -5.16
N ILE A 135 -3.34 6.73 -4.09
CA ILE A 135 -1.95 6.35 -3.84
C ILE A 135 -1.94 4.92 -3.28
N LEU A 136 -1.10 4.04 -3.84
CA LEU A 136 -1.06 2.62 -3.47
C LEU A 136 0.27 2.25 -2.84
N PHE A 137 0.26 1.92 -1.55
CA PHE A 137 1.39 1.31 -0.85
C PHE A 137 1.23 -0.20 -0.76
N PHE A 138 2.37 -0.93 -0.78
CA PHE A 138 2.43 -2.38 -0.55
C PHE A 138 3.39 -2.67 0.59
N ALA A 139 2.91 -3.39 1.60
CA ALA A 139 3.71 -3.79 2.75
C ALA A 139 4.34 -5.17 2.56
N GLU A 140 5.60 -5.31 2.97
CA GLU A 140 6.35 -6.56 2.97
C GLU A 140 6.07 -7.41 4.23
N ASN A 141 5.88 -6.74 5.37
CA ASN A 141 5.73 -7.34 6.70
C ASN A 141 4.86 -6.47 7.60
N HIS A 142 4.57 -6.94 8.82
CA HIS A 142 3.70 -6.23 9.77
C HIS A 142 4.25 -4.86 10.16
N GLN A 143 5.57 -4.75 10.40
CA GLN A 143 6.16 -3.47 10.77
C GLN A 143 6.05 -2.44 9.65
N GLU A 144 6.22 -2.86 8.41
CA GLU A 144 6.04 -1.97 7.26
C GLU A 144 4.58 -1.55 7.10
N ALA A 145 3.62 -2.47 7.31
CA ALA A 145 2.19 -2.16 7.30
C ALA A 145 1.85 -1.10 8.37
N ILE A 146 2.34 -1.24 9.60
CA ILE A 146 2.20 -0.26 10.68
C ILE A 146 2.71 1.11 10.24
N ASN A 147 3.95 1.16 9.74
CA ASN A 147 4.60 2.41 9.32
C ASN A 147 3.87 3.06 8.15
N GLN A 148 3.43 2.26 7.18
CA GLN A 148 2.70 2.74 6.01
C GLN A 148 1.34 3.34 6.37
N HIS A 149 0.61 2.82 7.38
CA HIS A 149 -0.66 3.42 7.81
C HIS A 149 -0.45 4.82 8.39
N VAL A 150 0.57 5.02 9.21
CA VAL A 150 0.88 6.37 9.75
C VAL A 150 1.29 7.33 8.62
N LEU A 151 2.13 6.85 7.69
CA LEU A 151 2.54 7.62 6.51
C LEU A 151 1.36 7.92 5.59
N ALA A 152 0.45 6.97 5.39
CA ALA A 152 -0.73 7.11 4.55
C ALA A 152 -1.61 8.29 4.97
N TYR A 153 -1.90 8.42 6.27
CA TYR A 153 -2.66 9.56 6.77
C TYR A 153 -1.91 10.88 6.55
N LYS A 154 -0.60 10.92 6.78
CA LYS A 154 0.20 12.12 6.55
C LYS A 154 0.14 12.57 5.09
N ILE A 155 0.26 11.63 4.15
CA ILE A 155 0.22 11.93 2.72
C ILE A 155 -1.19 12.29 2.28
N ALA A 156 -2.20 11.51 2.68
CA ALA A 156 -3.59 11.76 2.34
C ALA A 156 -4.03 13.17 2.74
N GLU A 157 -3.79 13.55 4.00
CA GLU A 157 -4.18 14.86 4.55
C GLU A 157 -3.38 16.03 3.94
N SER A 158 -2.13 15.79 3.53
CA SER A 158 -1.31 16.83 2.90
C SER A 158 -1.75 17.17 1.48
N LEU A 159 -2.32 16.20 0.76
CA LEU A 159 -2.63 16.31 -0.67
C LEU A 159 -4.13 16.27 -0.97
N SER A 160 -4.96 15.98 0.03
CA SER A 160 -6.39 15.72 -0.16
C SER A 160 -6.59 14.61 -1.22
N LEU A 161 -5.93 13.45 -0.99
CA LEU A 161 -5.96 12.27 -1.87
C LEU A 161 -6.19 10.99 -1.06
N PRO A 162 -6.93 10.01 -1.59
CA PRO A 162 -7.02 8.70 -0.94
C PRO A 162 -5.70 7.95 -1.01
N VAL A 163 -5.39 7.21 0.07
CA VAL A 163 -4.21 6.34 0.16
C VAL A 163 -4.62 4.96 0.65
N PHE A 164 -4.23 3.93 -0.09
CA PHE A 164 -4.49 2.54 0.25
C PHE A 164 -3.21 1.84 0.67
N VAL A 165 -3.27 1.14 1.80
CA VAL A 165 -2.19 0.26 2.27
C VAL A 165 -2.60 -1.18 1.93
N ASN A 166 -1.87 -1.77 0.99
CA ASN A 166 -2.06 -3.13 0.54
C ASN A 166 -1.25 -4.09 1.40
N VAL A 167 -1.90 -5.11 1.91
CA VAL A 167 -1.30 -6.20 2.68
C VAL A 167 -1.72 -7.53 2.09
N ASP A 168 -0.78 -8.44 1.92
CA ASP A 168 -1.04 -9.76 1.38
C ASP A 168 -1.97 -10.55 2.31
N GLY A 169 -3.19 -10.80 1.84
CA GLY A 169 -4.24 -11.49 2.60
C GLY A 169 -3.79 -12.88 3.08
N PHE A 170 -4.19 -13.28 4.29
CA PHE A 170 -3.72 -14.42 5.06
C PHE A 170 -2.21 -14.38 5.39
N ILE A 171 -1.34 -14.10 4.42
CA ILE A 171 0.10 -14.07 4.64
C ILE A 171 0.48 -12.99 5.66
N LEU A 172 -0.02 -11.77 5.50
CA LEU A 172 0.25 -10.67 6.44
C LEU A 172 -0.91 -10.40 7.41
N THR A 173 -2.12 -10.88 7.13
CA THR A 173 -3.25 -10.62 8.03
C THR A 173 -3.37 -11.62 9.16
N HIS A 174 -3.00 -12.89 8.95
CA HIS A 174 -3.21 -13.99 9.92
C HIS A 174 -1.92 -14.62 10.45
N SER A 175 -0.75 -14.22 9.92
CA SER A 175 0.53 -14.64 10.51
C SER A 175 0.90 -13.77 11.71
N TYR A 176 1.89 -14.22 12.49
CA TYR A 176 2.38 -13.54 13.68
C TYR A 176 3.82 -13.10 13.47
N GLU A 177 4.08 -11.81 13.68
CA GLU A 177 5.44 -11.26 13.63
C GLU A 177 5.73 -10.40 14.86
N SER A 178 7.03 -10.29 15.20
CA SER A 178 7.49 -9.39 16.26
C SER A 178 7.56 -7.97 15.73
N CYS A 179 6.64 -7.12 16.13
CA CYS A 179 6.53 -5.73 15.70
C CYS A 179 6.33 -4.76 16.85
N GLU A 180 6.56 -3.49 16.62
CA GLU A 180 6.40 -2.40 17.58
C GLU A 180 5.32 -1.44 17.10
N ILE A 181 4.31 -1.21 17.94
CA ILE A 181 3.26 -0.22 17.68
C ILE A 181 3.75 1.13 18.21
N PRO A 182 3.78 2.20 17.40
CA PRO A 182 4.13 3.53 17.87
C PRO A 182 3.07 4.06 18.82
N ASP A 183 3.49 4.70 19.91
CA ASP A 183 2.53 5.28 20.84
C ASP A 183 1.82 6.50 20.24
N ALA A 184 0.62 6.82 20.77
CA ALA A 184 -0.21 7.91 20.25
C ALA A 184 0.48 9.28 20.33
N LYS A 185 1.38 9.52 21.30
CA LYS A 185 2.12 10.78 21.42
C LYS A 185 3.14 10.93 20.29
N LEU A 186 3.81 9.82 19.94
CA LEU A 186 4.75 9.81 18.83
C LEU A 186 4.03 10.01 17.50
N ILE A 187 2.88 9.34 17.31
CA ILE A 187 2.03 9.53 16.15
C ILE A 187 1.55 10.99 16.07
N ALA A 188 1.05 11.58 17.14
CA ALA A 188 0.56 12.96 17.17
C ALA A 188 1.66 13.99 16.84
N LYS A 189 2.93 13.68 17.16
CA LYS A 189 4.08 14.53 16.78
C LYS A 189 4.30 14.55 15.27
N PHE A 190 4.11 13.43 14.59
CA PHE A 190 4.26 13.31 13.13
C PHE A 190 2.99 13.68 12.39
N LEU A 191 1.86 13.26 12.91
CA LEU A 191 0.52 13.40 12.36
C LEU A 191 -0.36 14.20 13.36
N PRO A 192 -0.28 15.53 13.36
CA PRO A 192 -1.09 16.36 14.26
C PRO A 192 -2.59 16.19 13.98
N LYS A 193 -3.43 16.73 14.88
CA LYS A 193 -4.88 16.70 14.66
C LYS A 193 -5.22 17.27 13.28
N TYR A 194 -5.97 16.50 12.50
CA TYR A 194 -6.37 16.90 11.15
C TYR A 194 -7.25 18.17 11.20
N LYS A 195 -6.98 19.06 10.28
CA LYS A 195 -7.79 20.24 10.00
C LYS A 195 -7.94 20.33 8.49
N ALA A 196 -9.13 20.09 7.99
CA ALA A 196 -9.43 20.28 6.58
C ALA A 196 -9.19 21.75 6.17
N ARG A 197 -8.78 21.96 4.93
CA ARG A 197 -8.58 23.31 4.42
C ARG A 197 -9.92 23.98 4.18
N ALA A 198 -9.99 25.30 4.41
CA ALA A 198 -11.19 26.07 4.13
C ALA A 198 -11.60 25.90 2.64
N GLY A 199 -12.85 25.60 2.41
CA GLY A 199 -13.39 25.34 1.07
C GLY A 199 -13.20 23.90 0.54
N GLU A 200 -12.48 23.04 1.27
CA GLU A 200 -12.26 21.63 0.89
C GLU A 200 -13.10 20.64 1.75
N PHE A 201 -14.08 21.11 2.49
CA PHE A 201 -15.00 20.28 3.28
C PHE A 201 -16.37 20.93 3.41
N LEU A 202 -17.39 20.16 3.75
CA LEU A 202 -18.75 20.64 4.00
C LEU A 202 -18.78 21.43 5.32
N ASP A 203 -18.85 22.76 5.22
CA ASP A 203 -18.90 23.66 6.35
C ASP A 203 -20.24 24.41 6.37
N VAL A 204 -21.03 24.26 7.44
CA VAL A 204 -22.33 24.93 7.57
C VAL A 204 -22.20 26.46 7.65
N LYS A 205 -21.04 26.99 8.06
CA LYS A 205 -20.78 28.43 8.12
C LYS A 205 -20.34 29.02 6.78
N ASN A 206 -19.69 28.20 5.94
CA ASN A 206 -19.22 28.56 4.61
C ASN A 206 -19.61 27.45 3.63
N PRO A 207 -20.88 27.37 3.22
CA PRO A 207 -21.37 26.27 2.41
C PRO A 207 -20.60 26.12 1.10
N VAL A 208 -20.19 24.90 0.80
CA VAL A 208 -19.54 24.51 -0.46
C VAL A 208 -20.26 23.34 -1.09
N THR A 209 -20.16 23.22 -2.40
CA THR A 209 -20.65 22.06 -3.14
C THR A 209 -19.46 21.17 -3.50
N MET A 210 -19.55 19.90 -3.16
CA MET A 210 -18.54 18.88 -3.53
C MET A 210 -19.15 17.90 -4.55
N GLY A 211 -18.32 17.38 -5.45
CA GLY A 211 -18.81 16.45 -6.50
C GLY A 211 -19.73 17.12 -7.51
N ILE A 212 -19.42 18.34 -7.92
CA ILE A 212 -20.25 19.12 -8.86
C ILE A 212 -20.35 18.48 -10.23
N PHE A 213 -21.45 18.77 -10.95
CA PHE A 213 -21.52 18.54 -12.38
C PHE A 213 -20.54 19.46 -13.11
N ALA A 214 -19.62 18.88 -13.88
CA ALA A 214 -18.62 19.61 -14.64
C ALA A 214 -18.81 19.41 -16.15
N GLY A 215 -18.98 20.48 -16.91
CA GLY A 215 -18.96 20.43 -18.37
C GLY A 215 -17.55 20.04 -18.89
N PRO A 216 -17.40 19.70 -20.20
CA PRO A 216 -16.20 19.10 -20.77
C PRO A 216 -14.89 19.85 -20.44
N LYS A 217 -14.89 21.18 -20.53
CA LYS A 217 -13.72 22.03 -20.23
C LYS A 217 -13.26 21.89 -18.77
N TYR A 218 -14.19 22.00 -17.83
CA TYR A 218 -13.88 21.93 -16.40
C TYR A 218 -13.51 20.52 -15.98
N TYR A 219 -14.18 19.49 -16.50
CA TYR A 219 -13.85 18.10 -16.23
C TYR A 219 -12.40 17.78 -16.58
N PHE A 220 -11.94 18.23 -17.77
CA PHE A 220 -10.55 18.07 -18.20
C PHE A 220 -9.57 18.69 -17.20
N GLU A 221 -9.81 19.93 -16.76
CA GLU A 221 -8.95 20.62 -15.80
C GLU A 221 -8.90 19.90 -14.43
N PHE A 222 -10.04 19.44 -13.93
CA PHE A 222 -10.07 18.68 -12.65
C PHE A 222 -9.26 17.40 -12.74
N ARG A 223 -9.39 16.63 -13.84
CA ARG A 223 -8.65 15.38 -14.01
C ARG A 223 -7.15 15.62 -14.21
N LYS A 224 -6.78 16.66 -14.93
CA LYS A 224 -5.39 17.08 -15.10
C LYS A 224 -4.74 17.49 -13.77
N ASN A 225 -5.47 18.25 -12.95
CA ASN A 225 -4.99 18.66 -11.64
C ASN A 225 -4.82 17.45 -10.71
N LEU A 226 -5.78 16.52 -10.68
CA LEU A 226 -5.66 15.27 -9.94
C LEU A 226 -4.41 14.48 -10.36
N GLN A 227 -4.18 14.32 -11.68
CA GLN A 227 -2.99 13.64 -12.21
C GLN A 227 -1.68 14.34 -11.77
N ASN A 228 -1.63 15.67 -11.86
CA ASN A 228 -0.44 16.43 -11.45
C ASN A 228 -0.15 16.27 -9.96
N ASP A 229 -1.17 16.28 -9.11
CA ASP A 229 -1.01 16.12 -7.67
C ASP A 229 -0.59 14.70 -7.31
N LEU A 230 -1.15 13.68 -7.99
CA LEU A 230 -0.67 12.31 -7.85
C LEU A 230 0.82 12.20 -8.17
N LEU A 231 1.27 12.72 -9.32
CA LEU A 231 2.68 12.69 -9.69
C LEU A 231 3.57 13.47 -8.71
N SER A 232 3.10 14.61 -8.22
CA SER A 232 3.84 15.43 -7.25
C SER A 232 3.99 14.74 -5.89
N SER A 233 3.09 13.82 -5.56
CA SER A 233 3.08 13.08 -4.28
C SER A 233 4.36 12.27 -4.06
N LEU A 234 5.05 11.83 -5.13
CA LEU A 234 6.27 11.03 -5.04
C LEU A 234 7.36 11.71 -4.19
N LYS A 235 7.55 13.02 -4.38
CA LYS A 235 8.52 13.81 -3.59
C LYS A 235 8.10 13.92 -2.13
N LEU A 236 6.81 14.11 -1.87
CA LEU A 236 6.27 14.21 -0.51
C LEU A 236 6.38 12.87 0.21
N ILE A 237 6.04 11.77 -0.45
CA ILE A 237 6.16 10.40 0.11
C ILE A 237 7.58 10.13 0.57
N ASP A 238 8.60 10.39 -0.26
CA ASP A 238 10.00 10.19 0.10
C ASP A 238 10.43 11.08 1.29
N LYS A 239 10.02 12.35 1.29
CA LYS A 239 10.31 13.28 2.39
C LYS A 239 9.70 12.82 3.71
N GLU A 240 8.40 12.50 3.71
CA GLU A 240 7.68 12.14 4.93
C GLU A 240 8.08 10.74 5.43
N TYR A 241 8.42 9.81 4.54
CA TYR A 241 9.02 8.53 4.91
C TYR A 241 10.33 8.71 5.69
N LYS A 242 11.24 9.55 5.19
CA LYS A 242 12.51 9.86 5.86
C LYS A 242 12.29 10.53 7.23
N THR A 243 11.28 11.38 7.31
CA THR A 243 10.90 12.06 8.56
C THR A 243 10.37 11.05 9.57
N TRP A 244 9.45 10.16 9.17
CA TRP A 244 8.91 9.11 10.02
C TRP A 244 9.99 8.13 10.47
N LYS A 245 10.83 7.66 9.57
CA LYS A 245 11.94 6.75 9.89
C LYS A 245 12.93 7.31 10.91
N LYS A 246 13.13 8.63 10.94
CA LYS A 246 13.93 9.29 11.98
C LYS A 246 13.23 9.34 13.34
N LEU A 247 11.92 9.53 13.34
CA LEU A 247 11.12 9.59 14.57
C LEU A 247 10.91 8.20 15.17
N PHE A 248 10.66 7.21 14.34
CA PHE A 248 10.35 5.83 14.72
C PHE A 248 11.26 4.84 13.99
N PRO A 249 12.54 4.75 14.39
CA PRO A 249 13.49 3.82 13.78
C PRO A 249 13.21 2.39 14.28
N THR A 250 12.54 1.59 13.47
CA THR A 250 12.18 0.20 13.76
C THR A 250 13.14 -0.82 13.17
N ASP A 251 13.82 -0.42 12.10
CA ASP A 251 14.68 -1.32 11.36
C ASP A 251 16.08 -1.37 11.99
N LYS A 252 16.59 -2.57 12.22
CA LYS A 252 18.03 -2.77 12.35
C LYS A 252 18.66 -2.37 11.01
N LYS A 253 19.85 -1.76 11.04
CA LYS A 253 20.63 -1.49 9.82
C LYS A 253 20.85 -2.83 9.11
N GLU A 254 20.06 -3.10 8.09
CA GLU A 254 20.32 -4.22 7.19
C GLU A 254 21.53 -3.85 6.34
N THR A 255 22.61 -4.58 6.48
CA THR A 255 23.90 -4.28 5.81
C THR A 255 23.79 -4.32 4.28
N ALA A 256 22.83 -5.05 3.75
CA ALA A 256 22.62 -5.24 2.32
C ALA A 256 21.69 -4.18 1.66
N VAL A 257 21.04 -3.31 2.45
CA VAL A 257 20.15 -2.25 1.90
C VAL A 257 20.98 -1.07 1.39
N LYS A 258 20.79 -0.71 0.13
CA LYS A 258 21.52 0.41 -0.51
C LYS A 258 20.65 1.61 -0.87
N VAL A 259 19.40 1.33 -1.26
CA VAL A 259 18.39 2.34 -1.52
C VAL A 259 17.21 2.01 -0.65
N ASP A 260 16.80 2.93 0.18
CA ASP A 260 15.64 2.78 1.06
C ASP A 260 14.98 4.15 1.19
N ASN A 261 13.88 4.30 0.50
CA ASN A 261 13.05 5.49 0.52
C ASN A 261 11.57 5.11 0.52
N GLY A 262 10.69 6.10 0.64
CA GLY A 262 9.24 5.86 0.68
C GLY A 262 8.65 5.23 -0.57
N LEU A 263 9.41 5.16 -1.66
CA LEU A 263 8.95 4.71 -2.97
C LEU A 263 9.43 3.29 -3.28
N VAL A 264 10.72 3.03 -3.06
CA VAL A 264 11.38 1.75 -3.39
C VAL A 264 12.44 1.40 -2.36
N GLU A 265 12.79 0.11 -2.30
CA GLU A 265 13.93 -0.42 -1.55
C GLU A 265 14.74 -1.33 -2.44
N TYR A 266 16.06 -1.13 -2.46
CA TYR A 266 16.97 -2.06 -3.10
C TYR A 266 17.75 -2.86 -2.06
N TYR A 267 17.69 -4.18 -2.15
CA TYR A 267 18.37 -5.13 -1.30
C TYR A 267 19.28 -6.05 -2.13
N GLY A 268 20.55 -6.19 -1.77
CA GLY A 268 21.48 -7.12 -2.43
C GLY A 268 22.85 -6.53 -2.79
N PRO A 269 23.61 -7.20 -3.69
CA PRO A 269 24.98 -6.86 -4.04
C PRO A 269 25.11 -5.50 -4.74
N LYS A 270 26.32 -4.93 -4.72
CA LYS A 270 26.58 -3.60 -5.31
C LYS A 270 26.42 -3.60 -6.84
N ASN A 271 26.79 -4.66 -7.49
CA ASN A 271 26.76 -4.82 -8.94
C ASN A 271 26.00 -6.11 -9.27
N PRO A 272 24.65 -6.08 -9.21
CA PRO A 272 23.88 -7.27 -9.52
C PRO A 272 23.91 -7.58 -11.01
N ARG A 273 23.92 -8.87 -11.35
CA ARG A 273 23.72 -9.33 -12.72
C ARG A 273 22.23 -9.35 -13.08
N THR A 274 21.42 -9.75 -12.11
CA THR A 274 19.97 -9.84 -12.20
C THR A 274 19.31 -9.11 -11.06
N ILE A 275 18.23 -8.36 -11.32
CA ILE A 275 17.37 -7.82 -10.28
C ILE A 275 15.96 -8.38 -10.42
N LEU A 276 15.47 -8.96 -9.32
CA LEU A 276 14.07 -9.32 -9.16
C LEU A 276 13.31 -8.07 -8.70
N VAL A 277 12.15 -7.79 -9.30
CA VAL A 277 11.31 -6.65 -8.91
C VAL A 277 9.98 -7.17 -8.40
N ALA A 278 9.60 -6.78 -7.18
CA ALA A 278 8.43 -7.35 -6.50
C ALA A 278 7.65 -6.34 -5.67
N LEU A 279 6.40 -6.71 -5.35
CA LEU A 279 5.47 -6.05 -4.44
C LEU A 279 5.13 -6.99 -3.27
N GLY A 280 4.87 -6.44 -2.08
CA GLY A 280 4.31 -7.19 -0.96
C GLY A 280 5.27 -8.21 -0.32
N SER A 281 4.69 -9.23 0.30
CA SER A 281 5.38 -10.16 1.20
C SER A 281 6.42 -11.05 0.52
N VAL A 282 6.31 -11.31 -0.77
CA VAL A 282 7.30 -12.12 -1.52
C VAL A 282 8.71 -11.51 -1.46
N ALA A 283 8.80 -10.22 -1.20
CA ALA A 283 10.09 -9.54 -0.98
C ALA A 283 10.90 -10.20 0.16
N GLY A 284 10.26 -10.63 1.23
CA GLY A 284 10.90 -11.35 2.35
C GLY A 284 11.52 -12.67 1.92
N THR A 285 10.79 -13.49 1.13
CA THR A 285 11.32 -14.75 0.58
C THR A 285 12.53 -14.51 -0.33
N ILE A 286 12.45 -13.47 -1.17
CA ILE A 286 13.57 -13.11 -2.06
C ILE A 286 14.80 -12.65 -1.26
N LYS A 287 14.61 -11.83 -0.22
CA LYS A 287 15.70 -11.41 0.69
C LYS A 287 16.38 -12.62 1.34
N GLN A 288 15.61 -13.59 1.83
CA GLN A 288 16.13 -14.80 2.43
C GLN A 288 17.01 -15.59 1.43
N VAL A 289 16.58 -15.72 0.18
CA VAL A 289 17.38 -16.37 -0.88
C VAL A 289 18.69 -15.61 -1.14
N ILE A 290 18.63 -14.28 -1.16
CA ILE A 290 19.82 -13.43 -1.34
C ILE A 290 20.80 -13.63 -0.19
N ASP A 291 20.32 -13.68 1.05
CA ASP A 291 21.15 -13.86 2.25
C ASP A 291 21.78 -15.24 2.29
N ASN A 292 21.03 -16.30 1.94
CA ASN A 292 21.53 -17.67 1.89
C ASN A 292 22.63 -17.86 0.81
N ALA A 293 22.61 -17.08 -0.27
CA ALA A 293 23.66 -17.13 -1.30
C ALA A 293 24.97 -16.44 -0.87
N GLY A 294 24.94 -15.58 0.13
CA GLY A 294 26.11 -14.92 0.73
C GLY A 294 26.94 -14.15 -0.29
N ASN A 295 28.28 -14.22 -0.16
CA ASN A 295 29.22 -13.47 -1.01
C ASN A 295 29.23 -13.88 -2.49
N LYS A 296 28.63 -15.01 -2.85
CA LYS A 296 28.50 -15.49 -4.25
C LYS A 296 27.26 -14.93 -4.93
N ASN A 297 26.46 -14.14 -4.20
CA ASN A 297 25.20 -13.63 -4.72
C ASN A 297 25.43 -12.59 -5.82
N THR A 298 24.76 -12.80 -6.96
CA THR A 298 24.73 -11.89 -8.12
C THR A 298 23.35 -11.30 -8.37
N THR A 299 22.37 -11.64 -7.52
CA THR A 299 20.97 -11.25 -7.65
C THR A 299 20.62 -10.18 -6.61
N GLY A 300 19.94 -9.13 -7.04
CA GLY A 300 19.35 -8.12 -6.19
C GLY A 300 17.82 -8.19 -6.19
N LEU A 301 17.22 -7.53 -5.21
CA LEU A 301 15.79 -7.25 -5.13
C LEU A 301 15.54 -5.75 -5.21
N LEU A 302 14.67 -5.33 -6.11
CA LEU A 302 14.02 -4.02 -6.06
C LEU A 302 12.58 -4.21 -5.58
N LYS A 303 12.31 -3.84 -4.34
CA LYS A 303 10.95 -3.81 -3.79
C LYS A 303 10.29 -2.47 -4.11
N ILE A 304 9.09 -2.49 -4.68
CA ILE A 304 8.26 -1.30 -4.90
C ILE A 304 7.35 -1.13 -3.69
N ARG A 305 7.51 -0.04 -2.94
CA ARG A 305 6.64 0.33 -1.82
C ARG A 305 5.43 1.13 -2.26
N CYS A 306 5.65 2.12 -3.12
CA CYS A 306 4.59 2.93 -3.72
C CYS A 306 4.42 2.50 -5.17
N TYR A 307 3.30 1.84 -5.48
CA TYR A 307 3.02 1.36 -6.82
C TYR A 307 2.28 2.40 -7.67
N ARG A 308 1.43 3.21 -7.04
CA ARG A 308 0.80 4.38 -7.68
C ARG A 308 0.93 5.62 -6.78
N PRO A 309 1.33 6.74 -7.38
CA PRO A 309 1.84 6.87 -8.74
C PRO A 309 3.13 6.06 -8.95
N PHE A 310 3.35 5.57 -10.17
CA PHE A 310 4.51 4.70 -10.42
C PHE A 310 5.82 5.51 -10.34
N PRO A 311 6.81 5.09 -9.53
CA PRO A 311 8.00 5.89 -9.22
C PRO A 311 9.11 5.70 -10.27
N ILE A 312 8.85 6.09 -11.52
CA ILE A 312 9.72 5.85 -12.68
C ILE A 312 11.18 6.21 -12.39
N GLU A 313 11.44 7.42 -11.89
CA GLU A 313 12.80 7.90 -11.64
C GLU A 313 13.54 7.08 -10.57
N ALA A 314 12.84 6.69 -9.50
CA ALA A 314 13.43 5.88 -8.44
C ALA A 314 13.76 4.47 -8.94
N VAL A 315 12.90 3.90 -9.76
CA VAL A 315 13.08 2.60 -10.42
C VAL A 315 14.24 2.64 -11.40
N ARG A 316 14.27 3.62 -12.32
CA ARG A 316 15.37 3.82 -13.28
C ARG A 316 16.72 3.93 -12.58
N LYS A 317 16.79 4.72 -11.51
CA LYS A 317 18.04 4.90 -10.73
C LYS A 317 18.65 3.59 -10.24
N VAL A 318 17.83 2.57 -9.99
CA VAL A 318 18.30 1.26 -9.51
C VAL A 318 18.56 0.29 -10.67
N LEU A 319 17.73 0.32 -11.71
CA LEU A 319 17.75 -0.68 -12.77
C LEU A 319 18.66 -0.33 -13.96
N LEU A 320 19.03 0.94 -14.15
CA LEU A 320 19.92 1.32 -15.25
C LEU A 320 21.28 0.66 -15.10
N GLY A 321 21.76 0.07 -16.21
CA GLY A 321 23.03 -0.68 -16.25
C GLY A 321 22.95 -2.15 -15.80
N VAL A 322 21.80 -2.60 -15.34
CA VAL A 322 21.57 -4.02 -15.03
C VAL A 322 21.25 -4.80 -16.30
N LYS A 323 21.78 -6.02 -16.44
CA LYS A 323 21.57 -6.81 -17.64
C LYS A 323 20.18 -7.46 -17.68
N ASN A 324 19.75 -8.06 -16.58
CA ASN A 324 18.51 -8.82 -16.49
C ASN A 324 17.63 -8.26 -15.39
N VAL A 325 16.36 -8.03 -15.71
CA VAL A 325 15.30 -7.64 -14.76
C VAL A 325 14.16 -8.63 -14.89
N VAL A 326 13.68 -9.16 -13.77
CA VAL A 326 12.56 -10.11 -13.74
C VAL A 326 11.51 -9.62 -12.77
N THR A 327 10.30 -9.32 -13.24
CA THR A 327 9.19 -9.04 -12.33
C THR A 327 8.66 -10.31 -11.70
N ILE A 328 8.40 -10.25 -10.40
CA ILE A 328 7.76 -11.31 -9.63
C ILE A 328 6.38 -10.79 -9.22
N GLU A 329 5.35 -11.34 -9.83
CA GLU A 329 3.99 -10.78 -9.74
C GLU A 329 2.99 -11.83 -9.24
N LYS A 330 2.05 -11.39 -8.39
CA LYS A 330 0.93 -12.21 -7.90
C LYS A 330 -0.37 -11.88 -8.64
N THR A 331 -0.28 -11.61 -9.94
CA THR A 331 -1.44 -11.35 -10.80
C THR A 331 -1.11 -11.50 -12.27
N TYR A 332 -2.09 -11.84 -13.06
CA TYR A 332 -2.03 -11.69 -14.51
C TYR A 332 -2.68 -10.36 -14.95
N GLY A 333 -2.20 -9.78 -16.02
CA GLY A 333 -3.00 -8.86 -16.82
C GLY A 333 -3.80 -9.69 -17.81
N LEU A 334 -5.05 -10.05 -17.47
CA LEU A 334 -5.85 -10.94 -18.30
C LEU A 334 -5.95 -10.42 -19.74
N GLY A 335 -5.50 -11.23 -20.69
CA GLY A 335 -5.41 -10.87 -22.11
C GLY A 335 -4.22 -9.98 -22.47
N TYR A 336 -3.33 -9.68 -21.51
CA TYR A 336 -2.13 -8.86 -21.70
C TYR A 336 -0.99 -9.30 -20.76
N VAL A 337 0.13 -8.56 -20.77
CA VAL A 337 1.23 -8.81 -19.85
C VAL A 337 0.87 -8.39 -18.41
N PRO A 338 1.54 -8.96 -17.40
CA PRO A 338 1.30 -8.60 -16.01
C PRO A 338 1.53 -7.08 -15.74
N PRO A 339 0.78 -6.48 -14.80
CA PRO A 339 0.77 -5.02 -14.61
C PRO A 339 2.12 -4.39 -14.27
N LEU A 340 2.87 -4.97 -13.32
CA LEU A 340 4.18 -4.45 -12.95
C LEU A 340 5.18 -4.56 -14.11
N HIS A 341 5.13 -5.66 -14.87
CA HIS A 341 5.95 -5.82 -16.07
C HIS A 341 5.64 -4.73 -17.11
N SER A 342 4.36 -4.46 -17.35
CA SER A 342 3.92 -3.38 -18.25
C SER A 342 4.46 -2.02 -17.82
N ASP A 343 4.33 -1.67 -16.54
CA ASP A 343 4.80 -0.39 -16.01
C ASP A 343 6.33 -0.27 -16.09
N LEU A 344 7.06 -1.36 -15.84
CA LEU A 344 8.52 -1.39 -15.99
C LEU A 344 8.95 -1.31 -17.46
N ALA A 345 8.23 -1.94 -18.37
CA ALA A 345 8.54 -1.84 -19.80
C ALA A 345 8.46 -0.38 -20.29
N VAL A 346 7.46 0.38 -19.82
CA VAL A 346 7.36 1.81 -20.08
C VAL A 346 8.49 2.59 -19.41
N ALA A 347 8.78 2.31 -18.14
CA ALA A 347 9.82 3.01 -17.39
C ALA A 347 11.23 2.78 -17.97
N LEU A 348 11.48 1.63 -18.59
CA LEU A 348 12.77 1.21 -19.14
C LEU A 348 12.81 1.30 -20.66
N TYR A 349 11.81 1.92 -21.29
CA TYR A 349 11.78 2.05 -22.75
C TYR A 349 13.07 2.70 -23.28
N GLY A 350 13.64 2.10 -24.34
CA GLY A 350 14.89 2.54 -24.95
C GLY A 350 16.18 2.02 -24.28
N GLU A 351 16.08 1.35 -23.14
CA GLU A 351 17.24 0.79 -22.42
C GLU A 351 17.58 -0.63 -22.90
N LYS A 352 18.87 -0.97 -22.89
CA LYS A 352 19.35 -2.32 -23.28
C LYS A 352 19.28 -3.28 -22.07
N ILE A 353 18.08 -3.52 -21.56
CA ILE A 353 17.78 -4.38 -20.41
C ILE A 353 16.91 -5.54 -20.89
N LYS A 354 17.27 -6.78 -20.54
CA LYS A 354 16.37 -7.93 -20.72
C LYS A 354 15.32 -7.91 -19.62
N LEU A 355 14.11 -7.51 -19.97
CA LEU A 355 12.98 -7.47 -19.04
C LEU A 355 12.11 -8.74 -19.23
N ASN A 356 11.95 -9.50 -18.16
CA ASN A 356 11.16 -10.73 -18.11
C ASN A 356 10.11 -10.63 -17.00
N SER A 357 9.12 -11.52 -17.01
CA SER A 357 8.09 -11.62 -15.99
C SER A 357 7.87 -13.07 -15.56
N GLN A 358 7.64 -13.25 -14.27
CA GLN A 358 7.23 -14.50 -13.67
C GLN A 358 6.02 -14.27 -12.76
N VAL A 359 4.90 -14.88 -13.08
CA VAL A 359 3.73 -14.89 -12.22
C VAL A 359 3.82 -16.05 -11.24
N VAL A 360 3.60 -15.77 -9.96
CA VAL A 360 3.73 -16.74 -8.86
C VAL A 360 2.64 -16.50 -7.81
N GLY A 361 2.33 -17.46 -6.99
CA GLY A 361 1.53 -17.29 -5.77
C GLY A 361 0.08 -16.92 -5.97
N LEU A 362 -0.50 -17.16 -7.17
CA LEU A 362 -1.90 -16.86 -7.44
C LEU A 362 -2.81 -17.67 -6.53
N GLY A 363 -3.85 -16.99 -6.02
CA GLY A 363 -4.86 -17.64 -5.18
C GLY A 363 -4.27 -18.30 -3.93
N GLY A 364 -3.17 -17.76 -3.39
CA GLY A 364 -2.52 -18.25 -2.18
C GLY A 364 -1.56 -19.43 -2.36
N GLN A 365 -1.17 -19.76 -3.58
CA GLN A 365 -0.14 -20.76 -3.81
C GLN A 365 1.17 -20.33 -3.13
N ASP A 366 1.80 -21.24 -2.40
CA ASP A 366 3.07 -20.98 -1.71
C ASP A 366 4.18 -20.56 -2.68
N ILE A 367 5.02 -19.63 -2.23
CA ILE A 367 6.22 -19.20 -2.93
C ILE A 367 7.41 -19.52 -2.04
N THR A 368 8.09 -20.63 -2.37
CA THR A 368 9.21 -21.15 -1.60
C THR A 368 10.55 -20.53 -2.05
N GLU A 369 11.60 -20.67 -1.23
CA GLU A 369 12.96 -20.33 -1.63
C GLU A 369 13.40 -21.12 -2.88
N ALA A 370 12.96 -22.39 -3.00
CA ALA A 370 13.26 -23.23 -4.15
C ALA A 370 12.65 -22.66 -5.45
N ASP A 371 11.45 -22.10 -5.39
CA ASP A 371 10.81 -21.45 -6.54
C ASP A 371 11.60 -20.23 -6.97
N ILE A 372 11.99 -19.38 -6.02
CA ILE A 372 12.81 -18.18 -6.30
C ILE A 372 14.16 -18.57 -6.88
N LEU A 373 14.84 -19.58 -6.33
CA LEU A 373 16.09 -20.10 -6.87
C LEU A 373 15.94 -20.64 -8.30
N LYS A 374 14.83 -21.32 -8.60
CA LYS A 374 14.52 -21.81 -9.95
C LYS A 374 14.34 -20.65 -10.93
N ILE A 375 13.64 -19.60 -10.53
CA ILE A 375 13.45 -18.39 -11.34
C ILE A 375 14.82 -17.74 -11.62
N ILE A 376 15.64 -17.51 -10.60
CA ILE A 376 16.99 -16.93 -10.75
C ILE A 376 17.81 -17.76 -11.75
N LYS A 377 17.88 -19.08 -11.57
CA LYS A 377 18.64 -19.98 -12.46
C LYS A 377 18.13 -19.95 -13.90
N THR A 378 16.83 -19.78 -14.11
CA THR A 378 16.24 -19.72 -15.46
C THR A 378 16.70 -18.47 -16.19
N TYR A 379 16.73 -17.34 -15.53
CA TYR A 379 17.04 -16.05 -16.17
C TYR A 379 18.51 -15.63 -16.09
N GLU A 380 19.34 -16.27 -15.27
CA GLU A 380 20.80 -16.08 -15.27
C GLU A 380 21.52 -16.81 -16.42
N LYS A 381 20.89 -17.86 -16.99
CA LYS A 381 21.45 -18.61 -18.13
C LYS A 381 21.24 -17.93 -19.48
N ILE A 382 20.38 -16.92 -19.53
CA ILE A 382 20.02 -16.15 -20.73
C ILE A 382 20.87 -14.85 -20.79
#